data_8352130f2e0e09f08e7c2d45cb572539
#
_entry.id   8352130f2e0e09f08e7c2d45cb572539
#
_cell.length_a   1.000
_cell.length_b   1.000
_cell.length_c   1.000
_cell.angle_alpha   90.00
_cell.angle_beta   90.00
_cell.angle_gamma   90.00
#
_symmetry.space_group_name_H-M   'P 1'
#
loop_
_entity.id
_entity.type
_entity.pdbx_description
1 polymer ?
#
loop_
_entity_poly.entity_id
_entity_poly.type
_entity_poly.pdbx_seq_one_letter_code
_entity_poly.pdbx_strand_id
1 'polypeptide(L)'
;MKLYFCTVLENLLKNISNPVDVRKLHASQLPILAAELREFIIDIVATKEGHLGASLGVVELTIALHYLFDTPNDLLVWDVGHQAYGHKILTGRKDIFFTNRQFGGISGFPSRKESEFDAFGVGHSSTSISAILGMAIASSLKGASEKHHIAVIGDASIASGMAFEALNHAGVCDANILIILNDNAIGIDPSVGALKEYLTKVKTDKKLAAQNNIIKALNFDYSGPIDGHDLPKLLSEITRLKAVKGPKFLHVITTKGKGLQRAEEDQVTYHAPGKFDKISGERIPKEKSVFTKYQDVFGKTLVELATKNDKIVAITPAMLSGSSLNLMLKNFPKRTFDVGIAEQHAVTLAAGMATQGLIPFCAIYSTFLQRAYDQVIHDVALQNLPVVFCLDRAGLVGEDGATHHGVFDIAYLRCIPNLIIAVPSNEIELRNLLFTAQKGLKNPIAIRYPRGFGAIMDWEKPFSEIEIGKGICLQKGTKIAVLSIGTMSSIIEQSFEFINNKDEISHYDMRFVKPLDEALLHDIFRNHEKIITIEDGVISGGFGSAVLEFAAKYHYKKEVKILGIPDSFIEHVSVCELQNALGLNPKSVSKYYN
;
A
#
# COMPACT_ATOMS: atom_id res chain seq x y z
N MET A 1 23.11 -29.37 -30.34
CA MET A 1 23.59 -28.21 -31.11
C MET A 1 22.45 -27.19 -31.16
N LYS A 2 22.37 -26.30 -30.15
CA LYS A 2 21.38 -25.21 -30.12
C LYS A 2 21.95 -24.07 -30.96
N LEU A 3 21.33 -23.82 -32.09
CA LEU A 3 21.60 -22.63 -32.89
C LEU A 3 21.20 -21.40 -32.10
N TYR A 4 22.16 -20.68 -31.57
CA TYR A 4 21.99 -19.30 -31.17
C TYR A 4 21.79 -18.48 -32.44
N PHE A 5 20.53 -18.14 -32.75
CA PHE A 5 20.26 -17.04 -33.66
C PHE A 5 20.73 -15.77 -32.95
N CYS A 6 21.89 -15.29 -33.33
CA CYS A 6 22.30 -13.92 -33.10
C CYS A 6 21.46 -13.04 -34.06
N THR A 7 20.19 -12.80 -33.72
CA THR A 7 19.38 -11.79 -34.38
C THR A 7 19.99 -10.46 -33.97
N VAL A 8 20.46 -9.70 -34.94
CA VAL A 8 20.68 -8.26 -34.80
C VAL A 8 19.36 -7.70 -34.25
N LEU A 9 19.35 -7.30 -32.99
CA LEU A 9 18.19 -6.65 -32.37
C LEU A 9 17.87 -5.44 -33.26
N GLU A 10 16.67 -5.40 -33.83
CA GLU A 10 16.25 -4.31 -34.73
C GLU A 10 16.15 -2.97 -34.02
N ASN A 11 16.32 -2.93 -32.69
CA ASN A 11 16.26 -1.77 -31.82
C ASN A 11 14.94 -0.99 -31.99
N LEU A 12 13.83 -1.73 -32.08
CA LEU A 12 12.50 -1.19 -32.31
C LEU A 12 12.07 -0.23 -31.20
N LEU A 13 12.33 -0.61 -29.95
CA LEU A 13 11.94 0.19 -28.77
C LEU A 13 12.57 1.58 -28.79
N LYS A 14 13.78 1.74 -29.37
CA LYS A 14 14.42 3.04 -29.51
C LYS A 14 13.58 4.01 -30.33
N ASN A 15 12.88 3.49 -31.34
CA ASN A 15 12.07 4.28 -32.27
C ASN A 15 10.62 4.48 -31.77
N ILE A 16 10.24 3.89 -30.64
CA ILE A 16 8.93 4.07 -30.04
C ILE A 16 8.98 5.27 -29.07
N SER A 17 8.27 6.32 -29.41
CA SER A 17 8.07 7.50 -28.56
C SER A 17 6.67 7.55 -27.94
N ASN A 18 5.67 6.95 -28.59
CA ASN A 18 4.29 6.89 -28.11
C ASN A 18 3.53 5.72 -28.78
N PRO A 19 2.29 5.41 -28.34
CA PRO A 19 1.52 4.30 -28.89
C PRO A 19 1.24 4.36 -30.41
N VAL A 20 1.25 5.54 -31.01
CA VAL A 20 1.09 5.66 -32.47
C VAL A 20 2.22 4.92 -33.19
N ASP A 21 3.43 4.95 -32.65
CA ASP A 21 4.57 4.25 -33.23
C ASP A 21 4.45 2.73 -33.11
N VAL A 22 3.89 2.25 -31.98
CA VAL A 22 3.56 0.82 -31.80
C VAL A 22 2.56 0.36 -32.86
N ARG A 23 1.54 1.16 -33.16
CA ARG A 23 0.50 0.83 -34.16
C ARG A 23 1.03 0.81 -35.61
N LYS A 24 2.18 1.43 -35.89
CA LYS A 24 2.83 1.38 -37.21
C LYS A 24 3.62 0.11 -37.47
N LEU A 25 3.93 -0.67 -36.43
CA LEU A 25 4.70 -1.90 -36.57
C LEU A 25 3.88 -2.98 -37.28
N HIS A 26 4.59 -3.84 -38.02
CA HIS A 26 3.98 -5.07 -38.51
C HIS A 26 3.82 -6.08 -37.36
N ALA A 27 2.75 -6.90 -37.38
CA ALA A 27 2.48 -7.85 -36.30
C ALA A 27 3.67 -8.81 -36.00
N SER A 28 4.47 -9.16 -37.02
CA SER A 28 5.68 -9.98 -36.85
C SER A 28 6.80 -9.30 -36.07
N GLN A 29 6.76 -7.98 -35.89
CA GLN A 29 7.77 -7.21 -35.13
C GLN A 29 7.41 -7.13 -33.63
N LEU A 30 6.14 -7.37 -33.25
CA LEU A 30 5.70 -7.24 -31.88
C LEU A 30 6.39 -8.19 -30.90
N PRO A 31 6.73 -9.45 -31.24
CA PRO A 31 7.53 -10.31 -30.38
C PRO A 31 8.95 -9.76 -30.12
N ILE A 32 9.55 -9.07 -31.11
CA ILE A 32 10.86 -8.43 -30.97
C ILE A 32 10.74 -7.24 -29.99
N LEU A 33 9.72 -6.40 -30.19
CA LEU A 33 9.44 -5.29 -29.26
C LEU A 33 9.18 -5.80 -27.83
N ALA A 34 8.51 -6.95 -27.66
CA ALA A 34 8.28 -7.56 -26.35
C ALA A 34 9.58 -7.98 -25.66
N ALA A 35 10.53 -8.54 -26.42
CA ALA A 35 11.84 -8.90 -25.89
C ALA A 35 12.64 -7.66 -25.46
N GLU A 36 12.69 -6.63 -26.31
CA GLU A 36 13.39 -5.37 -26.01
C GLU A 36 12.77 -4.62 -24.83
N LEU A 37 11.45 -4.55 -24.74
CA LEU A 37 10.73 -3.91 -23.62
C LEU A 37 11.00 -4.64 -22.30
N ARG A 38 11.02 -5.96 -22.32
CA ARG A 38 11.33 -6.79 -21.16
C ARG A 38 12.76 -6.56 -20.67
N GLU A 39 13.72 -6.57 -21.58
CA GLU A 39 15.13 -6.30 -21.28
C GLU A 39 15.30 -4.90 -20.68
N PHE A 40 14.67 -3.89 -21.26
CA PHE A 40 14.69 -2.52 -20.75
C PHE A 40 14.15 -2.41 -19.32
N ILE A 41 13.03 -3.08 -19.01
CA ILE A 41 12.46 -3.11 -17.65
C ILE A 41 13.44 -3.77 -16.68
N ILE A 42 14.05 -4.89 -17.04
CA ILE A 42 15.03 -5.61 -16.21
C ILE A 42 16.24 -4.71 -15.93
N ASP A 43 16.79 -4.07 -16.95
CA ASP A 43 17.97 -3.19 -16.83
C ASP A 43 17.76 -2.04 -15.85
N ILE A 44 16.61 -1.37 -15.93
CA ILE A 44 16.30 -0.24 -15.05
C ILE A 44 16.03 -0.73 -13.62
N VAL A 45 15.17 -1.74 -13.46
CA VAL A 45 14.75 -2.19 -12.13
C VAL A 45 15.89 -2.88 -11.37
N ALA A 46 16.82 -3.54 -12.07
CA ALA A 46 18.01 -4.12 -11.46
C ALA A 46 18.84 -3.12 -10.65
N THR A 47 18.86 -1.85 -11.08
CA THR A 47 19.66 -0.79 -10.45
C THR A 47 18.83 0.21 -9.63
N LYS A 48 17.57 0.47 -10.04
CA LYS A 48 16.72 1.52 -9.46
C LYS A 48 15.67 1.00 -8.49
N GLU A 49 15.53 -0.32 -8.38
CA GLU A 49 14.48 -1.00 -7.62
C GLU A 49 13.07 -0.72 -8.20
N GLY A 50 12.07 -1.48 -7.78
CA GLY A 50 10.67 -1.29 -8.21
C GLY A 50 9.91 -2.60 -8.39
N HIS A 51 8.70 -2.51 -8.98
CA HIS A 51 7.81 -3.63 -9.22
C HIS A 51 8.21 -4.40 -10.49
N LEU A 52 9.01 -5.45 -10.32
CA LEU A 52 9.57 -6.21 -11.44
C LEU A 52 8.61 -7.27 -11.99
N GLY A 53 8.29 -8.25 -11.14
CA GLY A 53 7.61 -9.47 -11.60
C GLY A 53 6.26 -9.22 -12.25
N ALA A 54 5.46 -8.33 -11.68
CA ALA A 54 4.15 -7.96 -12.21
C ALA A 54 4.26 -7.29 -13.60
N SER A 55 5.23 -6.38 -13.77
CA SER A 55 5.44 -5.68 -15.05
C SER A 55 5.97 -6.61 -16.14
N LEU A 56 6.86 -7.55 -15.80
CA LEU A 56 7.36 -8.56 -16.76
C LEU A 56 6.26 -9.53 -17.22
N GLY A 57 5.30 -9.83 -16.36
CA GLY A 57 4.19 -10.73 -16.66
C GLY A 57 3.21 -10.22 -17.71
N VAL A 58 3.16 -8.91 -17.94
CA VAL A 58 2.15 -8.27 -18.81
C VAL A 58 2.75 -7.54 -20.00
N VAL A 59 3.98 -7.83 -20.39
CA VAL A 59 4.66 -7.16 -21.51
C VAL A 59 3.90 -7.35 -22.82
N GLU A 60 3.55 -8.59 -23.17
CA GLU A 60 2.79 -8.93 -24.37
C GLU A 60 1.39 -8.28 -24.35
N LEU A 61 0.69 -8.36 -23.22
CA LEU A 61 -0.62 -7.74 -23.04
C LEU A 61 -0.54 -6.22 -23.22
N THR A 62 0.47 -5.57 -22.64
CA THR A 62 0.67 -4.11 -22.77
C THR A 62 0.86 -3.70 -24.23
N ILE A 63 1.70 -4.44 -24.98
CA ILE A 63 1.93 -4.20 -26.41
C ILE A 63 0.62 -4.40 -27.19
N ALA A 64 -0.09 -5.51 -26.96
CA ALA A 64 -1.36 -5.80 -27.65
C ALA A 64 -2.39 -4.69 -27.43
N LEU A 65 -2.50 -4.15 -26.22
CA LEU A 65 -3.41 -3.06 -25.90
C LEU A 65 -3.04 -1.76 -26.64
N HIS A 66 -1.79 -1.35 -26.61
CA HIS A 66 -1.35 -0.13 -27.32
C HIS A 66 -1.30 -0.30 -28.84
N TYR A 67 -1.22 -1.52 -29.33
CA TYR A 67 -1.29 -1.84 -30.77
C TYR A 67 -2.73 -1.76 -31.29
N LEU A 68 -3.73 -2.24 -30.53
CA LEU A 68 -5.11 -2.36 -31.00
C LEU A 68 -6.01 -1.18 -30.63
N PHE A 69 -5.71 -0.48 -29.51
CA PHE A 69 -6.53 0.65 -29.05
C PHE A 69 -5.87 1.99 -29.31
N ASP A 70 -6.68 2.98 -29.61
CA ASP A 70 -6.23 4.35 -29.90
C ASP A 70 -6.06 5.16 -28.61
N THR A 71 -5.13 4.73 -27.73
CA THR A 71 -4.80 5.51 -26.52
C THR A 71 -4.06 6.80 -26.89
N PRO A 72 -4.35 7.95 -26.22
CA PRO A 72 -5.20 8.14 -25.05
C PRO A 72 -6.69 8.40 -25.37
N ASN A 73 -7.10 8.34 -26.64
CA ASN A 73 -8.49 8.52 -27.02
C ASN A 73 -9.34 7.36 -26.43
N ASP A 74 -8.96 6.11 -26.66
CA ASP A 74 -9.45 4.97 -25.88
C ASP A 74 -8.82 4.97 -24.49
N LEU A 75 -9.61 4.74 -23.43
CA LEU A 75 -9.16 4.88 -22.05
C LEU A 75 -8.69 3.56 -21.45
N LEU A 76 -7.48 3.55 -20.91
CA LEU A 76 -6.87 2.37 -20.28
C LEU A 76 -6.55 2.66 -18.82
N VAL A 77 -7.03 1.80 -17.90
CA VAL A 77 -6.75 1.87 -16.46
C VAL A 77 -6.10 0.58 -16.00
N TRP A 78 -4.95 0.69 -15.35
CA TRP A 78 -4.23 -0.41 -14.72
C TRP A 78 -4.59 -0.47 -13.24
N ASP A 79 -5.22 -1.55 -12.78
CA ASP A 79 -5.53 -1.72 -11.36
C ASP A 79 -4.25 -1.78 -10.52
N VAL A 80 -4.23 -1.10 -9.36
CA VAL A 80 -3.04 -0.86 -8.55
C VAL A 80 -1.96 -0.06 -9.30
N GLY A 81 -1.64 -0.45 -10.52
CA GLY A 81 -0.61 0.17 -11.37
C GLY A 81 0.80 -0.38 -11.20
N HIS A 82 1.04 -1.34 -10.32
CA HIS A 82 2.33 -2.01 -10.13
C HIS A 82 2.80 -2.82 -11.34
N GLN A 83 1.90 -3.12 -12.28
CA GLN A 83 2.15 -3.82 -13.54
C GLN A 83 2.28 -2.87 -14.75
N ALA A 84 2.32 -1.55 -14.55
CA ALA A 84 2.20 -0.56 -15.63
C ALA A 84 3.55 0.00 -16.16
N TYR A 85 4.68 -0.63 -15.88
CA TYR A 85 5.97 -0.12 -16.36
C TYR A 85 6.07 -0.14 -17.88
N GLY A 86 5.65 -1.22 -18.54
CA GLY A 86 5.56 -1.27 -20.00
C GLY A 86 4.67 -0.18 -20.57
N HIS A 87 3.51 0.09 -19.94
CA HIS A 87 2.63 1.19 -20.31
C HIS A 87 3.36 2.55 -20.24
N LYS A 88 4.01 2.86 -19.12
CA LYS A 88 4.77 4.12 -18.98
C LYS A 88 5.86 4.27 -20.04
N ILE A 89 6.60 3.19 -20.33
CA ILE A 89 7.68 3.21 -21.31
C ILE A 89 7.14 3.47 -22.72
N LEU A 90 6.06 2.79 -23.12
CA LEU A 90 5.46 2.94 -24.44
C LEU A 90 4.65 4.24 -24.62
N THR A 91 4.40 4.98 -23.55
CA THR A 91 3.63 6.23 -23.54
C THR A 91 4.47 7.46 -23.24
N GLY A 92 5.68 7.52 -23.79
CA GLY A 92 6.52 8.72 -23.83
C GLY A 92 7.45 8.92 -22.63
N ARG A 93 7.48 7.96 -21.67
CA ARG A 93 8.34 8.08 -20.48
C ARG A 93 9.60 7.22 -20.51
N LYS A 94 9.91 6.61 -21.68
CA LYS A 94 11.07 5.75 -21.85
C LYS A 94 12.37 6.43 -21.44
N ASP A 95 12.63 7.60 -21.97
CA ASP A 95 13.91 8.29 -21.80
C ASP A 95 14.14 8.85 -20.39
N ILE A 96 13.05 9.02 -19.61
CA ILE A 96 13.09 9.45 -18.22
C ILE A 96 12.76 8.31 -17.23
N PHE A 97 12.55 7.08 -17.72
CA PHE A 97 12.13 5.96 -16.87
C PHE A 97 13.17 5.58 -15.81
N PHE A 98 14.43 5.92 -16.01
CA PHE A 98 15.50 5.76 -15.00
C PHE A 98 15.28 6.63 -13.74
N THR A 99 14.38 7.63 -13.79
CA THR A 99 13.99 8.47 -12.64
C THR A 99 12.80 7.89 -11.87
N ASN A 100 12.28 6.72 -12.28
CA ASN A 100 11.13 6.09 -11.65
C ASN A 100 11.37 5.89 -10.14
N ARG A 101 10.44 6.39 -9.30
CA ARG A 101 10.51 6.34 -7.83
C ARG A 101 11.70 7.11 -7.21
N GLN A 102 12.33 8.01 -7.98
CA GLN A 102 13.42 8.88 -7.49
C GLN A 102 12.90 10.29 -7.23
N PHE A 103 13.61 11.06 -6.43
CA PHE A 103 13.26 12.45 -6.12
C PHE A 103 13.12 13.30 -7.39
N GLY A 104 11.98 13.99 -7.52
CA GLY A 104 11.67 14.79 -8.70
C GLY A 104 11.48 14.00 -10.00
N GLY A 105 11.47 12.67 -9.92
CA GLY A 105 11.24 11.76 -11.04
C GLY A 105 9.78 11.33 -11.18
N ILE A 106 9.56 10.32 -12.04
CA ILE A 106 8.22 9.77 -12.26
C ILE A 106 7.80 8.82 -11.12
N SER A 107 6.49 8.79 -10.84
CA SER A 107 5.89 7.89 -9.84
C SER A 107 6.02 6.42 -10.23
N GLY A 108 6.05 5.53 -9.25
CA GLY A 108 5.99 4.08 -9.46
C GLY A 108 4.65 3.58 -10.00
N PHE A 109 3.61 4.42 -9.98
CA PHE A 109 2.24 4.13 -10.42
C PHE A 109 1.79 5.12 -11.50
N PRO A 110 0.82 4.77 -12.38
CA PRO A 110 0.18 5.72 -13.27
C PRO A 110 -0.41 6.92 -12.52
N SER A 111 -0.15 8.12 -13.07
CA SER A 111 -0.58 9.39 -12.49
C SER A 111 -1.02 10.36 -13.58
N ARG A 112 -2.23 10.89 -13.46
CA ARG A 112 -2.79 11.89 -14.39
C ARG A 112 -1.97 13.18 -14.49
N LYS A 113 -1.14 13.45 -13.48
CA LYS A 113 -0.22 14.61 -13.51
C LYS A 113 1.00 14.37 -14.41
N GLU A 114 1.35 13.10 -14.67
CA GLU A 114 2.53 12.74 -15.45
C GLU A 114 2.24 12.60 -16.93
N SER A 115 1.06 12.09 -17.30
CA SER A 115 0.76 11.74 -18.68
C SER A 115 -0.74 11.72 -18.95
N GLU A 116 -1.14 12.19 -20.14
CA GLU A 116 -2.50 12.06 -20.66
C GLU A 116 -2.93 10.60 -20.90
N PHE A 117 -1.95 9.69 -21.06
CA PHE A 117 -2.20 8.26 -21.22
C PHE A 117 -2.58 7.60 -19.89
N ASP A 118 -2.32 8.21 -18.75
CA ASP A 118 -2.72 7.75 -17.43
C ASP A 118 -4.16 8.23 -17.15
N ALA A 119 -5.15 7.55 -17.74
CA ALA A 119 -6.56 7.95 -17.67
C ALA A 119 -7.07 8.09 -16.23
N PHE A 120 -6.50 7.34 -15.27
CA PHE A 120 -6.82 7.38 -13.85
C PHE A 120 -5.57 7.19 -12.99
N GLY A 121 -5.45 7.95 -11.89
CA GLY A 121 -4.42 7.74 -10.89
C GLY A 121 -4.73 6.50 -10.05
N VAL A 122 -3.73 5.67 -9.82
CA VAL A 122 -3.88 4.38 -9.14
C VAL A 122 -2.80 4.20 -8.06
N GLY A 123 -2.92 3.15 -7.27
CA GLY A 123 -2.02 2.80 -6.16
C GLY A 123 -2.69 1.78 -5.22
N HIS A 124 -3.97 2.01 -4.91
CA HIS A 124 -4.81 1.05 -4.21
C HIS A 124 -5.53 0.13 -5.18
N SER A 125 -5.77 -1.12 -4.77
CA SER A 125 -6.38 -2.15 -5.60
C SER A 125 -7.89 -1.96 -5.83
N SER A 126 -8.41 -2.62 -6.86
CA SER A 126 -9.83 -2.89 -7.05
C SER A 126 -10.69 -1.68 -7.46
N THR A 127 -10.05 -0.55 -7.80
CA THR A 127 -10.73 0.68 -8.19
C THR A 127 -10.97 0.79 -9.70
N SER A 128 -10.22 0.03 -10.50
CA SER A 128 -10.15 0.18 -11.96
C SER A 128 -11.50 -0.04 -12.66
N ILE A 129 -12.28 -1.04 -12.22
CA ILE A 129 -13.57 -1.37 -12.86
C ILE A 129 -14.58 -0.24 -12.62
N SER A 130 -14.69 0.26 -11.39
CA SER A 130 -15.57 1.39 -11.08
C SER A 130 -15.17 2.66 -11.86
N ALA A 131 -13.86 2.93 -11.91
CA ALA A 131 -13.34 4.11 -12.61
C ALA A 131 -13.65 4.03 -14.11
N ILE A 132 -13.38 2.89 -14.75
CA ILE A 132 -13.61 2.73 -16.20
C ILE A 132 -15.10 2.71 -16.55
N LEU A 133 -15.94 2.14 -15.69
CA LEU A 133 -17.40 2.17 -15.86
C LEU A 133 -17.92 3.61 -15.80
N GLY A 134 -17.48 4.40 -14.83
CA GLY A 134 -17.84 5.82 -14.74
C GLY A 134 -17.40 6.63 -15.98
N MET A 135 -16.20 6.34 -16.51
CA MET A 135 -15.71 6.96 -17.74
C MET A 135 -16.54 6.55 -18.96
N ALA A 136 -16.94 5.26 -19.06
CA ALA A 136 -17.75 4.78 -20.16
C ALA A 136 -19.15 5.42 -20.17
N ILE A 137 -19.80 5.50 -19.00
CA ILE A 137 -21.07 6.18 -18.84
C ILE A 137 -20.94 7.66 -19.23
N ALA A 138 -19.90 8.35 -18.77
CA ALA A 138 -19.65 9.74 -19.12
C ALA A 138 -19.40 9.94 -20.62
N SER A 139 -18.69 9.03 -21.28
CA SER A 139 -18.49 9.05 -22.73
C SER A 139 -19.81 8.88 -23.48
N SER A 140 -20.65 7.94 -23.06
CA SER A 140 -21.97 7.74 -23.65
C SER A 140 -22.86 8.97 -23.53
N LEU A 141 -22.92 9.58 -22.35
CA LEU A 141 -23.68 10.83 -22.11
C LEU A 141 -23.21 12.02 -22.96
N LYS A 142 -21.94 11.99 -23.38
CA LYS A 142 -21.34 13.01 -24.28
C LYS A 142 -21.46 12.64 -25.77
N GLY A 143 -22.20 11.58 -26.10
CA GLY A 143 -22.37 11.12 -27.50
C GLY A 143 -21.15 10.38 -28.08
N ALA A 144 -20.21 9.94 -27.24
CA ALA A 144 -18.99 9.23 -27.64
C ALA A 144 -19.04 7.74 -27.20
N SER A 145 -20.15 7.06 -27.42
CA SER A 145 -20.41 5.66 -27.02
C SER A 145 -19.50 4.65 -27.73
N GLU A 146 -18.94 5.00 -28.88
CA GLU A 146 -18.00 4.14 -29.63
C GLU A 146 -16.62 4.06 -28.99
N LYS A 147 -16.30 4.97 -28.06
CA LYS A 147 -15.02 5.00 -27.35
C LYS A 147 -14.84 3.74 -26.51
N HIS A 148 -13.64 3.15 -26.56
CA HIS A 148 -13.33 1.96 -25.76
C HIS A 148 -12.78 2.36 -24.38
N HIS A 149 -13.17 1.55 -23.37
CA HIS A 149 -12.81 1.75 -21.98
C HIS A 149 -12.31 0.42 -21.42
N ILE A 150 -11.02 0.36 -21.05
CA ILE A 150 -10.33 -0.87 -20.73
C ILE A 150 -9.80 -0.82 -19.28
N ALA A 151 -10.10 -1.84 -18.48
CA ALA A 151 -9.49 -2.06 -17.17
C ALA A 151 -8.67 -3.34 -17.17
N VAL A 152 -7.43 -3.29 -16.72
CA VAL A 152 -6.60 -4.47 -16.45
C VAL A 152 -6.51 -4.67 -14.95
N ILE A 153 -7.04 -5.77 -14.44
CA ILE A 153 -7.13 -6.08 -13.01
C ILE A 153 -6.49 -7.44 -12.70
N GLY A 154 -5.75 -7.53 -11.60
CA GLY A 154 -5.15 -8.78 -11.12
C GLY A 154 -6.15 -9.68 -10.39
N ASP A 155 -5.84 -10.98 -10.33
CA ASP A 155 -6.65 -12.01 -9.67
C ASP A 155 -6.82 -11.79 -8.15
N ALA A 156 -5.84 -11.23 -7.47
CA ALA A 156 -5.97 -10.84 -6.07
C ALA A 156 -6.89 -9.61 -5.89
N SER A 157 -6.81 -8.64 -6.80
CA SER A 157 -7.60 -7.40 -6.73
C SER A 157 -9.08 -7.62 -7.07
N ILE A 158 -9.41 -8.53 -7.99
CA ILE A 158 -10.80 -8.79 -8.37
C ILE A 158 -11.61 -9.46 -7.26
N ALA A 159 -10.94 -10.05 -6.26
CA ALA A 159 -11.58 -10.65 -5.10
C ALA A 159 -12.15 -9.64 -4.09
N SER A 160 -11.82 -8.37 -4.22
CA SER A 160 -12.30 -7.30 -3.31
C SER A 160 -13.77 -6.94 -3.57
N GLY A 161 -14.49 -6.53 -2.51
CA GLY A 161 -15.90 -6.13 -2.58
C GLY A 161 -16.17 -5.07 -3.64
N MET A 162 -15.37 -3.99 -3.71
CA MET A 162 -15.53 -2.91 -4.69
C MET A 162 -15.47 -3.43 -6.15
N ALA A 163 -14.62 -4.40 -6.44
CA ALA A 163 -14.57 -5.00 -7.78
C ALA A 163 -15.88 -5.74 -8.11
N PHE A 164 -16.44 -6.50 -7.16
CA PHE A 164 -17.73 -7.17 -7.32
C PHE A 164 -18.90 -6.19 -7.42
N GLU A 165 -18.92 -5.12 -6.65
CA GLU A 165 -19.92 -4.05 -6.76
C GLU A 165 -19.91 -3.43 -8.16
N ALA A 166 -18.71 -3.16 -8.70
CA ALA A 166 -18.56 -2.63 -10.04
C ALA A 166 -18.96 -3.64 -11.14
N LEU A 167 -18.62 -4.92 -11.00
CA LEU A 167 -19.05 -5.97 -11.90
C LEU A 167 -20.58 -6.11 -11.91
N ASN A 168 -21.21 -6.12 -10.74
CA ASN A 168 -22.67 -6.19 -10.60
C ASN A 168 -23.36 -5.02 -11.31
N HIS A 169 -22.86 -3.79 -11.12
CA HIS A 169 -23.44 -2.61 -11.79
C HIS A 169 -23.18 -2.63 -13.31
N ALA A 170 -21.95 -2.95 -13.72
CA ALA A 170 -21.58 -2.99 -15.14
C ALA A 170 -22.41 -4.01 -15.96
N GLY A 171 -22.79 -5.14 -15.35
CA GLY A 171 -23.55 -6.19 -16.02
C GLY A 171 -24.98 -5.82 -16.41
N VAL A 172 -25.49 -4.68 -15.93
CA VAL A 172 -26.82 -4.14 -16.30
C VAL A 172 -26.73 -2.82 -17.09
N CYS A 173 -25.51 -2.40 -17.43
CA CYS A 173 -25.24 -1.20 -18.21
C CYS A 173 -24.86 -1.55 -19.65
N ASP A 174 -25.35 -0.80 -20.63
CA ASP A 174 -24.89 -0.85 -22.04
C ASP A 174 -23.55 -0.13 -22.24
N ALA A 175 -22.64 -0.25 -21.24
CA ALA A 175 -21.37 0.45 -21.27
C ALA A 175 -20.34 -0.30 -22.13
N ASN A 176 -19.66 0.40 -23.03
CA ASN A 176 -18.60 -0.17 -23.85
C ASN A 176 -17.30 -0.31 -23.03
N ILE A 177 -17.26 -1.32 -22.16
CA ILE A 177 -16.12 -1.64 -21.31
C ILE A 177 -15.53 -3.01 -21.63
N LEU A 178 -14.21 -3.11 -21.50
CA LEU A 178 -13.46 -4.37 -21.55
C LEU A 178 -12.69 -4.53 -20.26
N ILE A 179 -13.03 -5.53 -19.46
CA ILE A 179 -12.28 -5.90 -18.26
C ILE A 179 -11.35 -7.05 -18.63
N ILE A 180 -10.06 -6.88 -18.35
CA ILE A 180 -9.05 -7.91 -18.58
C ILE A 180 -8.54 -8.39 -17.23
N LEU A 181 -8.85 -9.64 -16.90
CA LEU A 181 -8.32 -10.32 -15.73
C LEU A 181 -6.94 -10.87 -16.05
N ASN A 182 -5.92 -10.31 -15.41
CA ASN A 182 -4.55 -10.83 -15.42
C ASN A 182 -4.41 -11.84 -14.27
N ASP A 183 -4.50 -13.13 -14.58
CA ASP A 183 -4.49 -14.23 -13.62
C ASP A 183 -3.14 -14.95 -13.62
N ASN A 184 -2.34 -14.71 -12.57
CA ASN A 184 -1.08 -15.41 -12.31
C ASN A 184 -1.07 -16.14 -10.94
N ALA A 185 -2.19 -16.16 -10.22
CA ALA A 185 -2.41 -16.79 -8.92
C ALA A 185 -1.57 -16.23 -7.76
N ILE A 186 -0.89 -15.10 -7.94
CA ILE A 186 0.01 -14.51 -6.96
C ILE A 186 -0.18 -13.00 -6.88
N GLY A 187 -0.65 -12.53 -5.72
CA GLY A 187 -0.60 -11.11 -5.33
C GLY A 187 0.80 -10.69 -4.89
N ILE A 188 0.94 -10.12 -3.70
CA ILE A 188 2.23 -9.99 -2.99
C ILE A 188 2.60 -11.37 -2.44
N ASP A 189 1.70 -11.96 -1.66
CA ASP A 189 1.73 -13.36 -1.24
C ASP A 189 0.80 -14.20 -2.16
N PRO A 190 0.81 -15.53 -2.09
CA PRO A 190 -0.13 -16.37 -2.84
C PRO A 190 -1.58 -16.00 -2.57
N SER A 191 -2.39 -15.85 -3.62
CA SER A 191 -3.81 -15.53 -3.51
C SER A 191 -4.58 -16.56 -2.68
N VAL A 192 -5.59 -16.14 -1.93
CA VAL A 192 -6.38 -16.97 -1.01
C VAL A 192 -7.87 -16.94 -1.34
N GLY A 193 -8.63 -17.87 -0.76
CA GLY A 193 -10.10 -17.90 -0.82
C GLY A 193 -10.69 -18.68 -1.99
N ALA A 194 -12.02 -18.84 -1.94
CA ALA A 194 -12.77 -19.67 -2.88
C ALA A 194 -12.71 -19.17 -4.33
N LEU A 195 -12.58 -17.86 -4.54
CA LEU A 195 -12.43 -17.30 -5.90
C LEU A 195 -11.13 -17.78 -6.56
N LYS A 196 -10.03 -17.83 -5.82
CA LYS A 196 -8.75 -18.39 -6.32
C LYS A 196 -8.90 -19.87 -6.70
N GLU A 197 -9.58 -20.66 -5.86
CA GLU A 197 -9.85 -22.07 -6.20
C GLU A 197 -10.71 -22.19 -7.46
N TYR A 198 -11.73 -21.35 -7.59
CA TYR A 198 -12.57 -21.28 -8.77
C TYR A 198 -11.76 -20.94 -10.03
N LEU A 199 -10.94 -19.89 -10.00
CA LEU A 199 -10.07 -19.50 -11.12
C LEU A 199 -9.09 -20.62 -11.49
N THR A 200 -8.54 -21.33 -10.50
CA THR A 200 -7.68 -22.49 -10.74
C THR A 200 -8.42 -23.61 -11.48
N LYS A 201 -9.67 -23.89 -11.11
CA LYS A 201 -10.51 -24.87 -11.82
C LYS A 201 -10.85 -24.43 -13.24
N VAL A 202 -11.16 -23.15 -13.44
CA VAL A 202 -11.46 -22.57 -14.76
C VAL A 202 -10.30 -22.71 -15.73
N LYS A 203 -9.05 -22.67 -15.26
CA LYS A 203 -7.85 -22.87 -16.10
C LYS A 203 -7.77 -24.28 -16.69
N THR A 204 -8.29 -25.28 -16.00
CA THR A 204 -8.15 -26.70 -16.38
C THR A 204 -9.45 -27.29 -16.94
N ASP A 205 -10.61 -26.77 -16.56
CA ASP A 205 -11.93 -27.25 -16.98
C ASP A 205 -12.61 -26.31 -17.98
N LYS A 206 -12.48 -26.63 -19.27
CA LYS A 206 -13.12 -25.88 -20.37
C LYS A 206 -14.65 -25.83 -20.27
N LYS A 207 -15.30 -26.84 -19.69
CA LYS A 207 -16.78 -26.86 -19.52
C LYS A 207 -17.17 -25.86 -18.44
N LEU A 208 -16.44 -25.80 -17.32
CA LEU A 208 -16.67 -24.82 -16.27
C LEU A 208 -16.49 -23.38 -16.80
N ALA A 209 -15.43 -23.14 -17.56
CA ALA A 209 -15.19 -21.84 -18.21
C ALA A 209 -16.32 -21.43 -19.17
N ALA A 210 -16.92 -22.42 -19.89
CA ALA A 210 -17.94 -22.15 -20.88
C ALA A 210 -19.36 -22.04 -20.33
N GLN A 211 -19.75 -22.88 -19.38
CA GLN A 211 -21.16 -23.09 -18.98
C GLN A 211 -21.52 -22.52 -17.61
N ASN A 212 -20.64 -22.64 -16.60
CA ASN A 212 -20.91 -22.24 -15.21
C ASN A 212 -19.94 -21.14 -14.76
N ASN A 213 -19.86 -20.06 -15.52
CA ASN A 213 -18.92 -18.97 -15.26
C ASN A 213 -19.63 -17.85 -14.50
N ILE A 214 -19.09 -17.49 -13.33
CA ILE A 214 -19.62 -16.42 -12.47
C ILE A 214 -19.69 -15.07 -13.20
N ILE A 215 -18.73 -14.78 -14.08
CA ILE A 215 -18.70 -13.53 -14.86
C ILE A 215 -19.81 -13.49 -15.90
N LYS A 216 -20.10 -14.63 -16.56
CA LYS A 216 -21.26 -14.75 -17.47
C LYS A 216 -22.59 -14.58 -16.72
N ALA A 217 -22.67 -15.09 -15.48
CA ALA A 217 -23.86 -14.89 -14.65
C ALA A 217 -24.11 -13.42 -14.31
N LEU A 218 -23.09 -12.57 -14.40
CA LEU A 218 -23.17 -11.11 -14.26
C LEU A 218 -23.37 -10.40 -15.62
N ASN A 219 -23.85 -11.09 -16.66
CA ASN A 219 -24.17 -10.58 -18.00
C ASN A 219 -22.97 -10.06 -18.82
N PHE A 220 -21.75 -10.51 -18.54
CA PHE A 220 -20.60 -10.17 -19.38
C PHE A 220 -20.43 -11.15 -20.55
N ASP A 221 -20.02 -10.64 -21.73
CA ASP A 221 -19.41 -11.46 -22.77
C ASP A 221 -18.03 -11.91 -22.30
N TYR A 222 -17.96 -13.13 -21.79
CA TYR A 222 -16.72 -13.70 -21.24
C TYR A 222 -15.96 -14.47 -22.31
N SER A 223 -14.65 -14.18 -22.41
CA SER A 223 -13.69 -14.92 -23.21
C SER A 223 -12.50 -15.37 -22.37
N GLY A 224 -11.94 -16.50 -22.73
CA GLY A 224 -10.77 -17.08 -22.07
C GLY A 224 -11.12 -18.36 -21.28
N PRO A 225 -10.16 -18.88 -20.48
CA PRO A 225 -8.82 -18.33 -20.31
C PRO A 225 -7.93 -18.53 -21.55
N ILE A 226 -7.08 -17.54 -21.84
CA ILE A 226 -6.07 -17.59 -22.91
C ILE A 226 -4.66 -17.35 -22.36
N ASP A 227 -3.64 -17.84 -23.06
CA ASP A 227 -2.24 -17.57 -22.73
C ASP A 227 -1.90 -16.10 -23.01
N GLY A 228 -1.50 -15.36 -21.98
CA GLY A 228 -1.11 -13.95 -22.05
C GLY A 228 0.25 -13.70 -22.68
N HIS A 229 1.02 -14.75 -22.97
CA HIS A 229 2.31 -14.67 -23.66
C HIS A 229 2.22 -15.04 -25.14
N ASP A 230 1.04 -15.49 -25.60
CA ASP A 230 0.74 -15.75 -27.02
C ASP A 230 0.18 -14.47 -27.67
N LEU A 231 1.07 -13.64 -28.21
CA LEU A 231 0.72 -12.38 -28.88
C LEU A 231 -0.30 -12.58 -30.02
N PRO A 232 -0.15 -13.53 -30.96
CA PRO A 232 -1.17 -13.79 -31.99
C PRO A 232 -2.55 -14.06 -31.40
N LYS A 233 -2.63 -14.86 -30.34
CA LYS A 233 -3.88 -15.19 -29.67
C LYS A 233 -4.48 -13.98 -28.96
N LEU A 234 -3.67 -13.20 -28.26
CA LEU A 234 -4.09 -11.93 -27.63
C LEU A 234 -4.67 -10.96 -28.66
N LEU A 235 -3.95 -10.72 -29.76
CA LEU A 235 -4.39 -9.82 -30.81
C LEU A 235 -5.73 -10.26 -31.42
N SER A 236 -5.84 -11.55 -31.77
CA SER A 236 -7.08 -12.12 -32.33
C SER A 236 -8.27 -11.94 -31.39
N GLU A 237 -8.10 -12.29 -30.11
CA GLU A 237 -9.21 -12.28 -29.16
C GLU A 237 -9.61 -10.86 -28.73
N ILE A 238 -8.65 -9.97 -28.53
CA ILE A 238 -8.94 -8.57 -28.21
C ILE A 238 -9.62 -7.89 -29.41
N THR A 239 -9.19 -8.17 -30.65
CA THR A 239 -9.86 -7.68 -31.86
C THR A 239 -11.31 -8.14 -31.96
N ARG A 240 -11.57 -9.43 -31.65
CA ARG A 240 -12.93 -9.96 -31.58
C ARG A 240 -13.78 -9.22 -30.55
N LEU A 241 -13.27 -9.07 -29.33
CA LEU A 241 -13.98 -8.40 -28.23
C LEU A 241 -14.17 -6.90 -28.49
N LYS A 242 -13.25 -6.25 -29.19
CA LYS A 242 -13.37 -4.84 -29.58
C LYS A 242 -14.62 -4.59 -30.43
N ALA A 243 -15.03 -5.55 -31.25
CA ALA A 243 -16.23 -5.48 -32.09
C ALA A 243 -17.55 -5.77 -31.36
N VAL A 244 -17.49 -6.32 -30.14
CA VAL A 244 -18.66 -6.67 -29.32
C VAL A 244 -19.19 -5.43 -28.60
N LYS A 245 -20.50 -5.25 -28.53
CA LYS A 245 -21.16 -4.20 -27.73
C LYS A 245 -21.39 -4.66 -26.29
N GLY A 246 -21.52 -3.71 -25.36
CA GLY A 246 -21.80 -3.96 -23.95
C GLY A 246 -20.56 -4.38 -23.14
N PRO A 247 -20.75 -4.88 -21.92
CA PRO A 247 -19.67 -5.26 -21.02
C PRO A 247 -18.99 -6.58 -21.44
N LYS A 248 -17.67 -6.55 -21.56
CA LYS A 248 -16.83 -7.67 -22.01
C LYS A 248 -15.80 -8.01 -20.96
N PHE A 249 -15.46 -9.28 -20.88
CA PHE A 249 -14.47 -9.77 -19.92
C PHE A 249 -13.51 -10.75 -20.60
N LEU A 250 -12.22 -10.46 -20.55
CA LEU A 250 -11.16 -11.31 -21.05
C LEU A 250 -10.33 -11.88 -19.90
N HIS A 251 -10.30 -13.21 -19.76
CA HIS A 251 -9.46 -13.89 -18.79
C HIS A 251 -8.14 -14.29 -19.43
N VAL A 252 -7.04 -13.72 -18.94
CA VAL A 252 -5.68 -13.93 -19.45
C VAL A 252 -4.84 -14.59 -18.37
N ILE A 253 -4.16 -15.68 -18.71
CA ILE A 253 -3.20 -16.36 -17.82
C ILE A 253 -1.81 -15.84 -18.13
N THR A 254 -1.10 -15.36 -17.12
CA THR A 254 0.27 -14.89 -17.26
C THR A 254 1.22 -15.56 -16.25
N THR A 255 2.52 -15.44 -16.52
CA THR A 255 3.58 -15.84 -15.59
C THR A 255 4.25 -14.59 -15.04
N LYS A 256 4.09 -14.36 -13.74
CA LYS A 256 4.75 -13.26 -13.05
C LYS A 256 6.28 -13.45 -13.12
N GLY A 257 7.01 -12.40 -13.52
CA GLY A 257 8.46 -12.50 -13.70
C GLY A 257 8.93 -13.07 -15.04
N LYS A 258 8.01 -13.21 -16.01
CA LYS A 258 8.28 -13.81 -17.34
C LYS A 258 9.54 -13.27 -18.00
N GLY A 259 10.43 -14.18 -18.42
CA GLY A 259 11.69 -13.88 -19.12
C GLY A 259 12.89 -13.60 -18.21
N LEU A 260 12.71 -13.66 -16.88
CA LEU A 260 13.80 -13.70 -15.89
C LEU A 260 13.64 -14.95 -15.03
N GLN A 261 14.46 -15.97 -15.26
CA GLN A 261 14.29 -17.30 -14.67
C GLN A 261 14.07 -17.25 -13.15
N ARG A 262 14.91 -16.54 -12.41
CA ARG A 262 14.76 -16.43 -10.95
C ARG A 262 13.45 -15.76 -10.51
N ALA A 263 12.95 -14.82 -11.31
CA ALA A 263 11.69 -14.16 -11.03
C ALA A 263 10.47 -15.07 -11.32
N GLU A 264 10.59 -15.99 -12.28
CA GLU A 264 9.58 -17.02 -12.52
C GLU A 264 9.57 -18.09 -11.41
N GLU A 265 10.76 -18.45 -10.87
CA GLU A 265 10.92 -19.43 -9.80
C GLU A 265 10.51 -18.92 -8.42
N ASP A 266 10.76 -17.64 -8.10
CA ASP A 266 10.42 -16.99 -6.82
C ASP A 266 9.64 -15.71 -7.05
N GLN A 267 8.38 -15.85 -7.44
CA GLN A 267 7.49 -14.75 -7.82
C GLN A 267 7.12 -13.81 -6.65
N VAL A 268 7.22 -14.28 -5.43
CA VAL A 268 6.97 -13.48 -4.21
C VAL A 268 8.13 -12.51 -3.97
N THR A 269 9.34 -13.01 -3.89
CA THR A 269 10.55 -12.18 -3.70
C THR A 269 10.75 -11.21 -4.86
N TYR A 270 10.52 -11.67 -6.10
CA TYR A 270 10.69 -10.84 -7.30
C TYR A 270 9.47 -9.97 -7.64
N HIS A 271 8.48 -9.88 -6.75
CA HIS A 271 7.48 -8.82 -6.84
C HIS A 271 8.15 -7.43 -6.80
N ALA A 272 9.05 -7.21 -5.82
CA ALA A 272 9.89 -6.03 -5.68
C ALA A 272 11.26 -6.43 -5.09
N PRO A 273 12.19 -6.96 -5.90
CA PRO A 273 13.36 -7.70 -5.41
C PRO A 273 14.44 -6.83 -4.75
N GLY A 274 14.36 -5.50 -4.86
CA GLY A 274 15.48 -4.63 -4.58
C GLY A 274 16.48 -4.63 -5.74
N LYS A 275 17.74 -4.29 -5.48
CA LYS A 275 18.81 -4.37 -6.50
C LYS A 275 19.24 -5.82 -6.75
N PHE A 276 19.51 -6.13 -8.01
CA PHE A 276 19.95 -7.47 -8.41
C PHE A 276 20.86 -7.41 -9.63
N ASP A 277 21.65 -8.47 -9.86
CA ASP A 277 22.43 -8.63 -11.08
C ASP A 277 21.49 -9.01 -12.25
N LYS A 278 21.48 -8.21 -13.31
CA LYS A 278 20.56 -8.37 -14.42
C LYS A 278 20.73 -9.65 -15.23
N ILE A 279 21.93 -10.26 -15.20
CA ILE A 279 22.28 -11.46 -15.98
C ILE A 279 21.89 -12.71 -15.20
N SER A 280 22.38 -12.83 -13.98
CA SER A 280 22.09 -13.99 -13.12
C SER A 280 20.73 -13.91 -12.42
N GLY A 281 20.14 -12.72 -12.33
CA GLY A 281 18.97 -12.45 -11.51
C GLY A 281 19.27 -12.45 -10.01
N GLU A 282 20.51 -12.65 -9.56
CA GLU A 282 20.84 -12.73 -8.14
C GLU A 282 20.69 -11.38 -7.45
N ARG A 283 19.96 -11.38 -6.33
CA ARG A 283 19.78 -10.17 -5.53
C ARG A 283 21.10 -9.74 -4.91
N ILE A 284 21.39 -8.45 -5.02
CA ILE A 284 22.53 -7.83 -4.33
C ILE A 284 22.16 -7.72 -2.85
N PRO A 285 22.89 -8.39 -1.95
CA PRO A 285 22.61 -8.33 -0.52
C PRO A 285 22.69 -6.87 -0.04
N LYS A 286 21.63 -6.40 0.64
CA LYS A 286 21.74 -5.17 1.43
C LYS A 286 22.54 -5.48 2.71
N GLU A 287 23.31 -4.52 3.18
CA GLU A 287 23.96 -4.64 4.49
C GLU A 287 22.89 -5.00 5.54
N LYS A 288 23.17 -6.05 6.30
CA LYS A 288 22.26 -6.47 7.36
C LYS A 288 22.29 -5.42 8.46
N SER A 289 21.17 -4.74 8.65
CA SER A 289 21.00 -3.90 9.84
C SER A 289 21.10 -4.76 11.09
N VAL A 290 21.77 -4.25 12.11
CA VAL A 290 21.78 -4.86 13.46
C VAL A 290 20.45 -4.63 14.18
N PHE A 291 19.66 -3.68 13.71
CA PHE A 291 18.36 -3.34 14.27
C PHE A 291 17.23 -4.18 13.64
N THR A 292 16.21 -4.46 14.43
CA THR A 292 15.01 -5.20 14.01
C THR A 292 14.03 -4.24 13.33
N LYS A 293 13.33 -4.71 12.29
CA LYS A 293 12.24 -3.92 11.69
C LYS A 293 11.02 -3.92 12.62
N TYR A 294 10.26 -2.82 12.64
CA TYR A 294 9.06 -2.72 13.47
C TYR A 294 8.03 -3.83 13.19
N GLN A 295 7.83 -4.21 11.92
CA GLN A 295 6.97 -5.35 11.58
C GLN A 295 7.46 -6.68 12.20
N ASP A 296 8.77 -6.89 12.30
CA ASP A 296 9.35 -8.10 12.89
C ASP A 296 9.25 -8.07 14.40
N VAL A 297 9.38 -6.89 15.03
CA VAL A 297 9.08 -6.69 16.46
C VAL A 297 7.63 -7.07 16.75
N PHE A 298 6.68 -6.57 15.93
CA PHE A 298 5.28 -6.93 16.01
C PHE A 298 5.06 -8.44 15.88
N GLY A 299 5.53 -9.06 14.79
CA GLY A 299 5.30 -10.48 14.52
C GLY A 299 5.90 -11.40 15.59
N LYS A 300 7.14 -11.16 16.03
CA LYS A 300 7.79 -11.92 17.11
C LYS A 300 7.07 -11.76 18.46
N THR A 301 6.72 -10.52 18.81
CA THR A 301 5.98 -10.23 20.04
C THR A 301 4.62 -10.93 20.04
N LEU A 302 3.89 -10.90 18.94
CA LEU A 302 2.59 -11.52 18.84
C LEU A 302 2.67 -13.06 19.01
N VAL A 303 3.69 -13.71 18.44
CA VAL A 303 3.94 -15.14 18.65
C VAL A 303 4.19 -15.45 20.13
N GLU A 304 5.01 -14.64 20.81
CA GLU A 304 5.28 -14.83 22.23
C GLU A 304 4.02 -14.67 23.08
N LEU A 305 3.20 -13.67 22.80
CA LEU A 305 1.92 -13.44 23.48
C LEU A 305 0.93 -14.59 23.22
N ALA A 306 0.79 -15.00 21.96
CA ALA A 306 -0.13 -16.08 21.56
C ALA A 306 0.28 -17.45 22.11
N THR A 307 1.54 -17.64 22.46
CA THR A 307 2.03 -18.86 23.15
C THR A 307 1.48 -18.95 24.57
N LYS A 308 1.25 -17.79 25.22
CA LYS A 308 0.78 -17.70 26.61
C LYS A 308 -0.74 -17.43 26.71
N ASN A 309 -1.37 -17.02 25.61
CA ASN A 309 -2.79 -16.65 25.57
C ASN A 309 -3.45 -17.23 24.31
N ASP A 310 -4.27 -18.24 24.49
CA ASP A 310 -4.95 -18.97 23.41
C ASP A 310 -6.12 -18.18 22.78
N LYS A 311 -6.58 -17.09 23.40
CA LYS A 311 -7.60 -16.19 22.85
C LYS A 311 -7.08 -15.28 21.74
N ILE A 312 -5.76 -15.12 21.60
CA ILE A 312 -5.17 -14.27 20.58
C ILE A 312 -5.33 -14.90 19.21
N VAL A 313 -5.92 -14.15 18.29
CA VAL A 313 -5.99 -14.47 16.85
C VAL A 313 -5.41 -13.32 16.02
N ALA A 314 -4.85 -13.63 14.86
CA ALA A 314 -4.25 -12.66 13.96
C ALA A 314 -5.02 -12.63 12.63
N ILE A 315 -5.31 -11.43 12.13
CA ILE A 315 -6.02 -11.22 10.87
C ILE A 315 -5.24 -10.21 10.05
N THR A 316 -5.10 -10.46 8.74
CA THR A 316 -4.51 -9.48 7.81
C THR A 316 -5.15 -9.57 6.43
N PRO A 317 -5.37 -8.44 5.74
CA PRO A 317 -5.80 -8.42 4.35
C PRO A 317 -4.58 -8.48 3.42
N ALA A 318 -4.21 -9.68 2.96
CA ALA A 318 -3.18 -9.96 1.96
C ALA A 318 -1.75 -9.49 2.30
N MET A 319 -1.41 -9.36 3.61
CA MET A 319 -0.13 -8.80 4.06
C MET A 319 0.62 -9.73 5.03
N LEU A 320 0.55 -11.05 4.85
CA LEU A 320 1.21 -12.02 5.73
C LEU A 320 2.72 -11.76 5.87
N SER A 321 3.42 -11.66 4.75
CA SER A 321 4.86 -11.41 4.74
C SER A 321 5.18 -9.96 5.12
N GLY A 322 4.37 -9.02 4.66
CA GLY A 322 4.55 -7.59 4.90
C GLY A 322 4.38 -7.17 6.36
N SER A 323 3.51 -7.83 7.12
CA SER A 323 3.28 -7.59 8.54
C SER A 323 4.01 -8.56 9.47
N SER A 324 4.85 -9.47 8.93
CA SER A 324 5.50 -10.57 9.66
C SER A 324 4.53 -11.55 10.36
N LEU A 325 3.25 -11.59 9.94
CA LEU A 325 2.27 -12.57 10.41
C LEU A 325 2.50 -13.99 9.87
N ASN A 326 3.40 -14.16 8.88
CA ASN A 326 3.92 -15.46 8.49
C ASN A 326 4.54 -16.22 9.70
N LEU A 327 5.06 -15.52 10.72
CA LEU A 327 5.51 -16.11 11.98
C LEU A 327 4.35 -16.69 12.79
N MET A 328 3.23 -15.95 12.88
CA MET A 328 2.01 -16.44 13.52
C MET A 328 1.40 -17.62 12.75
N LEU A 329 1.33 -17.53 11.42
CA LEU A 329 0.82 -18.61 10.58
C LEU A 329 1.62 -19.91 10.75
N LYS A 330 2.95 -19.80 10.83
CA LYS A 330 3.84 -20.95 11.05
C LYS A 330 3.61 -21.62 12.41
N ASN A 331 3.41 -20.86 13.49
CA ASN A 331 3.27 -21.37 14.85
C ASN A 331 1.81 -21.69 15.21
N PHE A 332 0.87 -20.90 14.70
CA PHE A 332 -0.56 -20.99 15.05
C PHE A 332 -1.46 -20.90 13.80
N PRO A 333 -1.40 -21.88 12.87
CA PRO A 333 -2.12 -21.81 11.59
C PRO A 333 -3.64 -21.70 11.74
N LYS A 334 -4.23 -22.26 12.80
CA LYS A 334 -5.68 -22.18 13.07
C LYS A 334 -6.11 -20.85 13.72
N ARG A 335 -5.18 -20.00 14.11
CA ARG A 335 -5.41 -18.70 14.75
C ARG A 335 -4.87 -17.54 13.91
N THR A 336 -4.52 -17.79 12.64
CA THR A 336 -4.00 -16.77 11.73
C THR A 336 -4.80 -16.80 10.44
N PHE A 337 -5.36 -15.66 10.06
CA PHE A 337 -6.28 -15.52 8.94
C PHE A 337 -5.77 -14.47 7.95
N ASP A 338 -5.43 -14.91 6.75
CA ASP A 338 -5.30 -14.03 5.60
C ASP A 338 -6.63 -14.04 4.85
N VAL A 339 -7.24 -12.87 4.73
CA VAL A 339 -8.57 -12.73 4.11
C VAL A 339 -8.52 -12.22 2.66
N GLY A 340 -7.30 -12.13 2.08
CA GLY A 340 -7.10 -11.49 0.77
C GLY A 340 -7.22 -9.97 0.87
N ILE A 341 -7.29 -9.28 -0.27
CA ILE A 341 -7.43 -7.81 -0.30
C ILE A 341 -8.88 -7.44 0.03
N ALA A 342 -9.20 -7.47 1.33
CA ALA A 342 -10.55 -7.33 1.86
C ALA A 342 -10.54 -6.67 3.25
N GLU A 343 -10.10 -5.43 3.33
CA GLU A 343 -9.92 -4.69 4.59
C GLU A 343 -11.23 -4.55 5.37
N GLN A 344 -12.34 -4.26 4.70
CA GLN A 344 -13.67 -4.17 5.30
C GLN A 344 -14.06 -5.49 5.97
N HIS A 345 -13.87 -6.61 5.26
CA HIS A 345 -14.12 -7.96 5.79
C HIS A 345 -13.21 -8.26 6.98
N ALA A 346 -11.90 -7.90 6.92
CA ALA A 346 -10.94 -8.12 8.00
C ALA A 346 -11.41 -7.47 9.31
N VAL A 347 -11.88 -6.22 9.24
CA VAL A 347 -12.34 -5.47 10.41
C VAL A 347 -13.63 -6.05 10.99
N THR A 348 -14.64 -6.34 10.15
CA THR A 348 -15.90 -6.93 10.62
C THR A 348 -15.70 -8.36 11.14
N LEU A 349 -14.81 -9.16 10.51
CA LEU A 349 -14.42 -10.48 11.00
C LEU A 349 -13.78 -10.39 12.39
N ALA A 350 -12.87 -9.42 12.60
CA ALA A 350 -12.27 -9.17 13.90
C ALA A 350 -13.34 -8.79 14.95
N ALA A 351 -14.30 -7.91 14.59
CA ALA A 351 -15.42 -7.57 15.44
C ALA A 351 -16.23 -8.82 15.84
N GLY A 352 -16.60 -9.66 14.87
CA GLY A 352 -17.30 -10.92 15.12
C GLY A 352 -16.55 -11.85 16.08
N MET A 353 -15.24 -12.01 15.91
CA MET A 353 -14.41 -12.82 16.81
C MET A 353 -14.33 -12.24 18.23
N ALA A 354 -14.26 -10.91 18.35
CA ALA A 354 -14.23 -10.23 19.64
C ALA A 354 -15.55 -10.44 20.42
N THR A 355 -16.71 -10.52 19.76
CA THR A 355 -17.99 -10.83 20.43
C THR A 355 -18.01 -12.21 21.08
N GLN A 356 -17.14 -13.13 20.60
CA GLN A 356 -17.02 -14.50 21.13
C GLN A 356 -15.87 -14.64 22.14
N GLY A 357 -15.32 -13.51 22.62
CA GLY A 357 -14.31 -13.47 23.66
C GLY A 357 -12.87 -13.76 23.19
N LEU A 358 -12.63 -13.74 21.88
CA LEU A 358 -11.27 -13.77 21.32
C LEU A 358 -10.67 -12.35 21.36
N ILE A 359 -9.35 -12.28 21.23
CA ILE A 359 -8.58 -11.04 21.18
C ILE A 359 -7.97 -10.92 19.77
N PRO A 360 -8.68 -10.31 18.82
CA PRO A 360 -8.21 -10.21 17.45
C PRO A 360 -7.19 -9.08 17.29
N PHE A 361 -6.00 -9.43 16.84
CA PHE A 361 -4.98 -8.51 16.34
C PHE A 361 -5.14 -8.39 14.83
N CYS A 362 -5.70 -7.26 14.39
CA CYS A 362 -5.99 -6.97 12.98
C CYS A 362 -4.87 -6.09 12.42
N ALA A 363 -3.93 -6.70 11.67
CA ALA A 363 -2.78 -6.03 11.10
C ALA A 363 -3.10 -5.53 9.70
N ILE A 364 -3.22 -4.22 9.55
CA ILE A 364 -3.54 -3.52 8.30
C ILE A 364 -2.57 -2.35 8.13
N TYR A 365 -2.07 -2.10 6.91
CA TYR A 365 -1.29 -0.89 6.67
C TYR A 365 -2.15 0.35 6.88
N SER A 366 -1.56 1.38 7.49
CA SER A 366 -2.26 2.61 7.86
C SER A 366 -3.07 3.19 6.69
N THR A 367 -2.46 3.31 5.50
CA THR A 367 -3.16 3.82 4.31
C THR A 367 -4.30 2.90 3.84
N PHE A 368 -4.20 1.57 4.03
CA PHE A 368 -5.23 0.62 3.59
C PHE A 368 -6.42 0.54 4.56
N LEU A 369 -6.22 0.89 5.85
CA LEU A 369 -7.33 0.96 6.81
C LEU A 369 -8.38 2.00 6.40
N GLN A 370 -8.03 3.01 5.60
CA GLN A 370 -8.99 3.98 5.05
C GLN A 370 -10.17 3.29 4.35
N ARG A 371 -9.96 2.11 3.73
CA ARG A 371 -11.02 1.35 3.04
C ARG A 371 -12.02 0.70 4.02
N ALA A 372 -11.64 0.52 5.27
CA ALA A 372 -12.47 -0.07 6.31
C ALA A 372 -12.90 0.93 7.40
N TYR A 373 -12.89 2.22 7.09
CA TYR A 373 -13.18 3.28 8.06
C TYR A 373 -14.60 3.18 8.64
N ASP A 374 -15.61 2.88 7.80
CA ASP A 374 -16.97 2.63 8.25
C ASP A 374 -17.03 1.47 9.25
N GLN A 375 -16.36 0.34 8.97
CA GLN A 375 -16.37 -0.83 9.83
C GLN A 375 -15.65 -0.59 11.16
N VAL A 376 -14.61 0.25 11.18
CA VAL A 376 -13.98 0.70 12.43
C VAL A 376 -14.97 1.47 13.31
N ILE A 377 -15.79 2.34 12.71
CA ILE A 377 -16.79 3.14 13.42
C ILE A 377 -17.97 2.27 13.85
N HIS A 378 -18.65 1.66 12.87
CA HIS A 378 -19.94 1.01 13.05
C HIS A 378 -19.82 -0.37 13.70
N ASP A 379 -18.90 -1.22 13.18
CA ASP A 379 -18.85 -2.62 13.63
C ASP A 379 -18.01 -2.80 14.90
N VAL A 380 -17.05 -1.91 15.15
CA VAL A 380 -16.12 -2.04 16.27
C VAL A 380 -16.35 -0.98 17.35
N ALA A 381 -16.15 0.31 17.05
CA ALA A 381 -16.12 1.35 18.07
C ALA A 381 -17.50 1.66 18.66
N LEU A 382 -18.56 1.69 17.84
CA LEU A 382 -19.92 1.89 18.29
C LEU A 382 -20.38 0.78 19.26
N GLN A 383 -19.95 -0.47 19.00
CA GLN A 383 -20.24 -1.62 19.83
C GLN A 383 -19.22 -1.80 20.97
N ASN A 384 -18.20 -0.96 21.02
CA ASN A 384 -17.11 -0.99 22.00
C ASN A 384 -16.42 -2.37 22.09
N LEU A 385 -16.13 -3.00 20.94
CA LEU A 385 -15.51 -4.32 20.87
C LEU A 385 -13.97 -4.20 20.99
N PRO A 386 -13.31 -5.04 21.80
CA PRO A 386 -11.87 -4.94 22.07
C PRO A 386 -11.01 -5.50 20.93
N VAL A 387 -11.11 -4.92 19.76
CA VAL A 387 -10.24 -5.21 18.60
C VAL A 387 -8.93 -4.45 18.73
N VAL A 388 -7.82 -5.11 18.48
CA VAL A 388 -6.47 -4.51 18.44
C VAL A 388 -6.09 -4.27 16.99
N PHE A 389 -6.20 -3.03 16.53
CA PHE A 389 -5.73 -2.61 15.21
C PHE A 389 -4.22 -2.37 15.26
N CYS A 390 -3.46 -3.14 14.48
CA CYS A 390 -2.02 -2.96 14.34
C CYS A 390 -1.75 -2.25 13.01
N LEU A 391 -1.56 -0.92 13.09
CA LEU A 391 -1.41 -0.07 11.92
C LEU A 391 0.05 0.03 11.53
N ASP A 392 0.46 -0.87 10.66
CA ASP A 392 1.79 -0.90 10.08
C ASP A 392 1.94 0.19 8.99
N ARG A 393 3.14 0.66 8.74
CA ARG A 393 3.43 1.73 7.76
C ARG A 393 2.72 3.05 8.10
N ALA A 394 2.60 3.39 9.38
CA ALA A 394 2.16 4.70 9.80
C ALA A 394 3.20 5.78 9.46
N GLY A 395 2.74 7.01 9.21
CA GLY A 395 3.60 8.11 8.82
C GLY A 395 4.13 8.01 7.38
N LEU A 396 5.31 8.57 7.15
CA LEU A 396 5.97 8.54 5.84
C LEU A 396 6.54 7.15 5.54
N VAL A 397 6.30 6.62 4.35
CA VAL A 397 6.75 5.27 3.96
C VAL A 397 7.79 5.25 2.83
N GLY A 398 8.02 6.40 2.18
CA GLY A 398 9.11 6.56 1.21
C GLY A 398 8.68 6.41 -0.25
N GLU A 399 9.28 5.48 -0.96
CA GLU A 399 9.36 5.43 -2.42
C GLU A 399 8.02 5.15 -3.12
N ASP A 400 7.00 4.66 -2.42
CA ASP A 400 5.66 4.45 -2.98
C ASP A 400 4.77 5.71 -2.93
N GLY A 401 5.22 6.75 -2.23
CA GLY A 401 4.68 8.10 -2.29
C GLY A 401 3.27 8.25 -1.70
N ALA A 402 2.56 9.24 -2.22
CA ALA A 402 1.27 9.72 -1.71
C ALA A 402 0.19 8.65 -1.54
N THR A 403 0.23 7.58 -2.33
CA THR A 403 -0.74 6.48 -2.26
C THR A 403 -0.49 5.54 -1.08
N HIS A 404 0.71 5.57 -0.49
CA HIS A 404 1.12 4.63 0.55
C HIS A 404 1.49 5.28 1.88
N HIS A 405 1.66 6.62 1.94
CA HIS A 405 1.90 7.30 3.22
C HIS A 405 0.73 7.11 4.18
N GLY A 406 1.03 6.67 5.39
CA GLY A 406 0.07 6.47 6.48
C GLY A 406 -0.06 7.71 7.35
N VAL A 407 -0.27 8.89 6.75
CA VAL A 407 -0.22 10.18 7.44
C VAL A 407 -1.58 10.69 7.92
N PHE A 408 -2.68 10.07 7.48
CA PHE A 408 -4.04 10.52 7.81
C PHE A 408 -4.67 9.80 8.99
N ASP A 409 -4.10 8.69 9.45
CA ASP A 409 -4.68 7.77 10.42
C ASP A 409 -4.99 8.44 11.77
N ILE A 410 -4.10 9.24 12.32
CA ILE A 410 -4.34 9.98 13.55
C ILE A 410 -5.58 10.87 13.39
N ALA A 411 -5.63 11.64 12.32
CA ALA A 411 -6.68 12.63 12.11
C ALA A 411 -8.08 11.98 11.97
N TYR A 412 -8.22 10.94 11.14
CA TYR A 412 -9.53 10.32 10.92
C TYR A 412 -9.95 9.35 12.05
N LEU A 413 -9.00 8.77 12.78
CA LEU A 413 -9.32 7.90 13.92
C LEU A 413 -9.64 8.69 15.20
N ARG A 414 -9.03 9.87 15.38
CA ARG A 414 -9.17 10.64 16.62
C ARG A 414 -10.60 11.08 16.92
N CYS A 415 -11.41 11.32 15.91
CA CYS A 415 -12.81 11.72 16.08
C CYS A 415 -13.74 10.57 16.51
N ILE A 416 -13.29 9.29 16.41
CA ILE A 416 -14.15 8.13 16.72
C ILE A 416 -14.26 7.94 18.24
N PRO A 417 -15.47 7.95 18.85
CA PRO A 417 -15.65 7.63 20.26
C PRO A 417 -15.14 6.21 20.60
N ASN A 418 -14.79 5.99 21.86
CA ASN A 418 -14.33 4.70 22.42
C ASN A 418 -12.99 4.16 21.89
N LEU A 419 -12.46 4.67 20.77
CA LEU A 419 -11.22 4.20 20.18
C LEU A 419 -9.99 4.79 20.90
N ILE A 420 -9.10 3.92 21.40
CA ILE A 420 -7.80 4.31 21.94
C ILE A 420 -6.81 4.41 20.77
N ILE A 421 -5.94 5.44 20.75
CA ILE A 421 -4.89 5.61 19.75
C ILE A 421 -3.56 5.71 20.46
N ALA A 422 -2.73 4.67 20.29
CA ALA A 422 -1.40 4.54 20.88
C ALA A 422 -0.31 4.58 19.79
N VAL A 423 0.78 5.28 20.07
CA VAL A 423 1.87 5.53 19.12
C VAL A 423 3.21 5.27 19.81
N PRO A 424 3.75 4.05 19.73
CA PRO A 424 5.02 3.71 20.37
C PRO A 424 6.18 4.51 19.80
N SER A 425 7.05 5.03 20.66
CA SER A 425 8.25 5.77 20.26
C SER A 425 9.40 4.88 19.79
N ASN A 426 9.39 3.62 20.20
CA ASN A 426 10.43 2.64 19.89
C ASN A 426 9.93 1.20 19.98
N GLU A 427 10.83 0.23 19.75
CA GLU A 427 10.53 -1.21 19.72
C GLU A 427 10.06 -1.75 21.08
N ILE A 428 10.61 -1.24 22.19
CA ILE A 428 10.23 -1.65 23.55
C ILE A 428 8.81 -1.17 23.86
N GLU A 429 8.50 0.07 23.49
CA GLU A 429 7.16 0.64 23.64
C GLU A 429 6.13 -0.13 22.80
N LEU A 430 6.46 -0.47 21.53
CA LEU A 430 5.60 -1.29 20.69
C LEU A 430 5.32 -2.66 21.35
N ARG A 431 6.35 -3.33 21.82
CA ARG A 431 6.25 -4.62 22.51
C ARG A 431 5.33 -4.53 23.75
N ASN A 432 5.50 -3.49 24.55
CA ASN A 432 4.72 -3.27 25.77
C ASN A 432 3.27 -2.87 25.50
N LEU A 433 3.00 -2.10 24.45
CA LEU A 433 1.64 -1.77 24.02
C LEU A 433 0.88 -3.00 23.53
N LEU A 434 1.53 -3.88 22.76
CA LEU A 434 0.93 -5.14 22.32
C LEU A 434 0.62 -6.05 23.53
N PHE A 435 1.52 -6.11 24.51
CA PHE A 435 1.29 -6.83 25.77
C PHE A 435 0.11 -6.24 26.54
N THR A 436 0.04 -4.92 26.67
CA THR A 436 -1.05 -4.23 27.36
C THR A 436 -2.39 -4.48 26.67
N ALA A 437 -2.43 -4.42 25.35
CA ALA A 437 -3.64 -4.61 24.57
C ALA A 437 -4.27 -6.01 24.78
N GLN A 438 -3.46 -7.06 24.96
CA GLN A 438 -3.98 -8.42 25.14
C GLN A 438 -4.50 -8.71 26.56
N LYS A 439 -4.32 -7.79 27.53
CA LYS A 439 -4.75 -7.99 28.91
C LYS A 439 -6.27 -7.75 29.14
N GLY A 440 -7.04 -7.61 28.09
CA GLY A 440 -8.50 -7.48 28.16
C GLY A 440 -8.96 -6.04 28.29
N LEU A 441 -8.50 -5.18 27.41
CA LEU A 441 -9.06 -3.85 27.25
C LEU A 441 -10.57 -3.94 26.96
N LYS A 442 -11.34 -3.01 27.50
CA LYS A 442 -12.76 -2.91 27.21
C LYS A 442 -13.05 -2.16 25.91
N ASN A 443 -12.08 -1.37 25.45
CA ASN A 443 -12.18 -0.50 24.29
C ASN A 443 -11.31 -1.02 23.15
N PRO A 444 -11.67 -0.77 21.90
CA PRO A 444 -10.78 -0.99 20.77
C PRO A 444 -9.55 -0.08 20.87
N ILE A 445 -8.42 -0.58 20.38
CA ILE A 445 -7.17 0.16 20.36
C ILE A 445 -6.51 0.10 18.97
N ALA A 446 -6.05 1.25 18.48
CA ALA A 446 -5.18 1.36 17.32
C ALA A 446 -3.73 1.63 17.80
N ILE A 447 -2.82 0.70 17.50
CA ILE A 447 -1.38 0.82 17.76
C ILE A 447 -0.71 1.07 16.41
N ARG A 448 -0.23 2.29 16.18
CA ARG A 448 0.38 2.70 14.90
C ARG A 448 1.90 2.73 15.00
N TYR A 449 2.60 2.10 14.06
CA TYR A 449 4.06 2.04 14.03
C TYR A 449 4.59 2.16 12.59
N PRO A 450 5.84 2.68 12.43
CA PRO A 450 6.36 3.02 11.11
C PRO A 450 6.87 1.81 10.33
N ARG A 451 7.10 2.02 9.03
CA ARG A 451 7.93 1.17 8.18
C ARG A 451 9.41 1.35 8.53
N GLY A 452 10.19 0.28 8.53
CA GLY A 452 11.65 0.35 8.61
C GLY A 452 12.22 -0.27 9.88
N PHE A 453 13.50 0.02 10.09
CA PHE A 453 14.24 -0.49 11.23
C PHE A 453 14.01 0.40 12.46
N GLY A 454 14.03 -0.23 13.62
CA GLY A 454 14.12 0.49 14.89
C GLY A 454 15.53 1.00 15.18
N ALA A 455 15.77 1.35 16.44
CA ALA A 455 17.04 1.88 16.91
C ALA A 455 17.60 1.13 18.14
N ILE A 456 16.86 0.17 18.69
CA ILE A 456 17.22 -0.56 19.90
C ILE A 456 17.57 -2.01 19.55
N MET A 457 18.82 -2.41 19.76
CA MET A 457 19.27 -3.79 19.48
C MET A 457 18.65 -4.80 20.44
N ASP A 458 18.64 -4.47 21.74
CA ASP A 458 18.16 -5.33 22.82
C ASP A 458 16.74 -4.91 23.24
N TRP A 459 15.78 -5.04 22.32
CA TRP A 459 14.39 -4.65 22.54
C TRP A 459 13.54 -5.77 23.18
N GLU A 460 13.99 -7.03 23.16
CA GLU A 460 13.28 -8.18 23.74
C GLU A 460 13.35 -8.18 25.28
N LYS A 461 13.01 -7.05 25.90
CA LYS A 461 12.94 -6.91 27.35
C LYS A 461 11.71 -7.62 27.92
N PRO A 462 11.70 -7.94 29.24
CA PRO A 462 10.50 -8.38 29.92
C PRO A 462 9.33 -7.42 29.66
N PHE A 463 8.13 -7.95 29.52
CA PHE A 463 6.94 -7.16 29.32
C PHE A 463 6.66 -6.22 30.50
N SER A 464 6.30 -4.98 30.21
CA SER A 464 5.78 -4.01 31.15
C SER A 464 4.44 -3.49 30.66
N GLU A 465 3.48 -3.40 31.53
CA GLU A 465 2.16 -2.82 31.22
C GLU A 465 2.28 -1.31 31.11
N ILE A 466 1.67 -0.73 30.08
CA ILE A 466 1.60 0.70 29.88
C ILE A 466 0.20 1.18 30.30
N GLU A 467 0.16 2.13 31.23
CA GLU A 467 -1.11 2.75 31.63
C GLU A 467 -1.69 3.56 30.46
N ILE A 468 -2.92 3.21 30.10
CA ILE A 468 -3.60 3.86 28.97
C ILE A 468 -3.80 5.35 29.21
N GLY A 469 -3.42 6.16 28.22
CA GLY A 469 -3.55 7.61 28.27
C GLY A 469 -2.48 8.31 29.13
N LYS A 470 -1.36 7.63 29.44
CA LYS A 470 -0.25 8.23 30.20
C LYS A 470 0.97 8.50 29.34
N GLY A 471 1.38 9.76 29.32
CA GLY A 471 2.65 10.20 28.78
C GLY A 471 3.80 10.06 29.78
N ILE A 472 5.03 10.26 29.31
CA ILE A 472 6.23 10.25 30.14
C ILE A 472 7.09 11.49 29.86
N CYS A 473 7.76 11.98 30.91
CA CYS A 473 8.79 13.00 30.79
C CYS A 473 10.13 12.33 30.51
N LEU A 474 10.70 12.55 29.34
CA LEU A 474 12.00 12.03 28.94
C LEU A 474 13.14 12.96 29.38
N GLN A 475 12.91 14.27 29.34
CA GLN A 475 13.84 15.30 29.79
C GLN A 475 13.08 16.44 30.46
N LYS A 476 13.56 16.92 31.59
CA LYS A 476 13.05 18.10 32.28
C LYS A 476 13.78 19.36 31.87
N GLY A 477 13.07 20.42 31.63
CA GLY A 477 13.54 21.77 31.38
C GLY A 477 12.59 22.79 31.99
N THR A 478 12.78 24.09 31.72
CA THR A 478 12.15 25.17 32.49
C THR A 478 11.28 26.11 31.65
N LYS A 479 11.50 26.21 30.32
CA LYS A 479 10.80 27.21 29.47
C LYS A 479 9.95 26.62 28.39
N ILE A 480 10.48 25.68 27.62
CA ILE A 480 9.83 25.13 26.44
C ILE A 480 9.47 23.66 26.68
N ALA A 481 8.23 23.27 26.42
CA ALA A 481 7.83 21.88 26.40
C ALA A 481 7.71 21.37 24.96
N VAL A 482 8.43 20.31 24.62
CA VAL A 482 8.28 19.60 23.35
C VAL A 482 7.52 18.31 23.59
N LEU A 483 6.37 18.17 22.95
CA LEU A 483 5.48 17.03 23.03
C LEU A 483 5.61 16.21 21.76
N SER A 484 6.25 15.08 21.84
CA SER A 484 6.39 14.16 20.70
C SER A 484 5.38 13.02 20.77
N ILE A 485 5.09 12.43 19.61
CA ILE A 485 4.31 11.21 19.47
C ILE A 485 5.06 10.23 18.55
N GLY A 486 5.17 8.97 18.98
CA GLY A 486 5.84 7.93 18.21
C GLY A 486 7.32 8.19 17.97
N THR A 487 7.83 7.73 16.84
CA THR A 487 9.27 7.85 16.50
C THR A 487 9.79 9.28 16.35
N MET A 488 8.90 10.27 16.38
CA MET A 488 9.33 11.67 16.45
C MET A 488 10.08 11.99 17.75
N SER A 489 9.94 11.18 18.81
CA SER A 489 10.75 11.27 20.03
C SER A 489 12.25 11.23 19.74
N SER A 490 12.71 10.34 18.87
CA SER A 490 14.13 10.24 18.52
C SER A 490 14.65 11.45 17.75
N ILE A 491 13.80 12.11 16.95
CA ILE A 491 14.14 13.37 16.26
C ILE A 491 14.37 14.48 17.28
N ILE A 492 13.55 14.55 18.34
CA ILE A 492 13.72 15.52 19.42
C ILE A 492 15.01 15.25 20.20
N GLU A 493 15.28 14.01 20.59
CA GLU A 493 16.51 13.64 21.30
C GLU A 493 17.76 14.05 20.51
N GLN A 494 17.80 13.74 19.22
CA GLN A 494 18.89 14.14 18.33
C GLN A 494 18.97 15.67 18.13
N SER A 495 17.84 16.39 18.20
CA SER A 495 17.84 17.85 18.03
C SER A 495 18.58 18.59 19.13
N PHE A 496 18.73 17.97 20.30
CA PHE A 496 19.51 18.53 21.41
C PHE A 496 21.02 18.64 21.12
N GLU A 497 21.53 17.96 20.11
CA GLU A 497 22.91 18.13 19.66
C GLU A 497 23.17 19.50 19.00
N PHE A 498 22.11 20.17 18.53
CA PHE A 498 22.16 21.43 17.80
C PHE A 498 21.90 22.68 18.68
N ILE A 499 21.81 22.54 20.02
CA ILE A 499 21.51 23.63 20.95
C ILE A 499 22.41 23.59 22.16
N ASN A 500 22.60 24.76 22.79
CA ASN A 500 23.43 24.92 24.00
C ASN A 500 22.61 24.92 25.28
N ASN A 501 21.34 25.35 25.23
CA ASN A 501 20.46 25.58 26.38
C ASN A 501 19.50 24.42 26.65
N LYS A 502 20.02 23.19 26.69
CA LYS A 502 19.21 21.97 26.87
C LYS A 502 18.37 22.00 28.14
N ASP A 503 18.84 22.63 29.20
CA ASP A 503 18.14 22.74 30.51
C ASP A 503 16.87 23.61 30.44
N GLU A 504 16.68 24.38 29.38
CA GLU A 504 15.45 25.15 29.17
C GLU A 504 14.34 24.33 28.51
N ILE A 505 14.64 23.14 27.98
CA ILE A 505 13.73 22.37 27.15
C ILE A 505 13.31 21.07 27.83
N SER A 506 12.03 20.94 28.08
CA SER A 506 11.40 19.67 28.48
C SER A 506 11.02 18.85 27.25
N HIS A 507 11.22 17.53 27.31
CA HIS A 507 10.74 16.60 26.29
C HIS A 507 9.80 15.57 26.92
N TYR A 508 8.61 15.47 26.35
CA TYR A 508 7.57 14.53 26.76
C TYR A 508 7.19 13.62 25.59
N ASP A 509 7.27 12.30 25.79
CA ASP A 509 6.61 11.33 24.90
C ASP A 509 5.17 11.15 25.38
N MET A 510 4.21 11.59 24.57
CA MET A 510 2.79 11.54 24.94
C MET A 510 2.18 10.16 24.76
N ARG A 511 2.84 9.24 24.05
CA ARG A 511 2.43 7.83 23.82
C ARG A 511 1.03 7.65 23.22
N PHE A 512 0.06 8.46 23.65
CA PHE A 512 -1.35 8.38 23.24
C PHE A 512 -1.83 9.70 22.63
N VAL A 513 -2.49 9.59 21.49
CA VAL A 513 -3.28 10.70 20.93
C VAL A 513 -4.66 10.72 21.57
N LYS A 514 -5.15 9.54 21.96
CA LYS A 514 -6.47 9.37 22.59
C LYS A 514 -6.48 8.14 23.52
N PRO A 515 -6.85 8.31 24.80
CA PRO A 515 -7.06 9.60 25.46
C PRO A 515 -5.74 10.37 25.64
N LEU A 516 -5.81 11.70 25.67
CA LEU A 516 -4.67 12.53 26.07
C LEU A 516 -4.46 12.43 27.59
N ASP A 517 -3.20 12.54 28.02
CA ASP A 517 -2.87 12.73 29.44
C ASP A 517 -3.19 14.18 29.86
N GLU A 518 -4.47 14.44 30.19
CA GLU A 518 -4.92 15.79 30.57
C GLU A 518 -4.18 16.29 31.83
N ALA A 519 -3.86 15.41 32.79
CA ALA A 519 -3.14 15.80 34.00
C ALA A 519 -1.72 16.29 33.68
N LEU A 520 -0.99 15.56 32.82
CA LEU A 520 0.32 15.96 32.35
C LEU A 520 0.23 17.25 31.53
N LEU A 521 -0.73 17.39 30.64
CA LEU A 521 -0.92 18.62 29.86
C LEU A 521 -1.22 19.83 30.75
N HIS A 522 -2.03 19.70 31.80
CA HIS A 522 -2.25 20.78 32.76
C HIS A 522 -0.94 21.23 33.44
N ASP A 523 -0.07 20.27 33.81
CA ASP A 523 1.23 20.59 34.40
C ASP A 523 2.14 21.30 33.39
N ILE A 524 2.20 20.79 32.16
CA ILE A 524 2.97 21.38 31.05
C ILE A 524 2.54 22.82 30.78
N PHE A 525 1.24 23.07 30.62
CA PHE A 525 0.72 24.40 30.31
C PHE A 525 0.89 25.41 31.44
N ARG A 526 0.98 24.96 32.69
CA ARG A 526 1.27 25.85 33.84
C ARG A 526 2.72 26.23 33.92
N ASN A 527 3.63 25.28 33.65
CA ASN A 527 5.04 25.41 33.98
C ASN A 527 5.93 25.85 32.80
N HIS A 528 5.42 25.87 31.56
CA HIS A 528 6.21 26.26 30.39
C HIS A 528 5.64 27.49 29.71
N GLU A 529 6.47 28.24 29.04
CA GLU A 529 6.10 29.47 28.31
C GLU A 529 5.59 29.15 26.90
N LYS A 530 6.23 28.16 26.24
CA LYS A 530 5.96 27.74 24.86
C LYS A 530 5.82 26.24 24.79
N ILE A 531 4.86 25.77 24.01
CA ILE A 531 4.63 24.34 23.74
C ILE A 531 4.89 24.07 22.24
N ILE A 532 5.59 23.00 21.95
CA ILE A 532 5.82 22.52 20.59
C ILE A 532 5.32 21.10 20.52
N THR A 533 4.48 20.78 19.53
CA THR A 533 4.06 19.40 19.25
C THR A 533 4.71 18.91 17.97
N ILE A 534 5.07 17.63 17.91
CA ILE A 534 5.63 17.01 16.72
C ILE A 534 5.02 15.64 16.47
N GLU A 535 4.58 15.43 15.24
CA GLU A 535 3.97 14.20 14.75
C GLU A 535 4.39 13.87 13.32
N ASP A 536 4.33 12.61 12.94
CA ASP A 536 4.50 12.12 11.55
C ASP A 536 3.16 11.95 10.81
N GLY A 537 2.11 12.55 11.35
CA GLY A 537 0.77 12.67 10.77
C GLY A 537 0.51 14.08 10.21
N VAL A 538 -0.63 14.25 9.53
CA VAL A 538 -1.09 15.57 9.09
C VAL A 538 -1.41 16.46 10.28
N ILE A 539 -1.00 17.74 10.21
CA ILE A 539 -1.25 18.71 11.29
C ILE A 539 -2.74 19.01 11.47
N SER A 540 -3.53 18.96 10.38
CA SER A 540 -4.96 19.20 10.40
C SER A 540 -5.71 18.02 11.03
N GLY A 541 -6.26 18.21 12.22
CA GLY A 541 -6.96 17.16 12.97
C GLY A 541 -6.04 16.14 13.65
N GLY A 542 -4.71 16.29 13.59
CA GLY A 542 -3.73 15.40 14.18
C GLY A 542 -3.52 15.58 15.69
N PHE A 543 -2.38 15.13 16.18
CA PHE A 543 -2.01 15.22 17.60
C PHE A 543 -1.87 16.66 18.07
N GLY A 544 -1.17 17.51 17.30
CA GLY A 544 -1.03 18.93 17.65
C GLY A 544 -2.38 19.65 17.71
N SER A 545 -3.32 19.30 16.83
CA SER A 545 -4.71 19.81 16.91
C SER A 545 -5.39 19.40 18.21
N ALA A 546 -5.19 18.15 18.69
CA ALA A 546 -5.74 17.70 19.97
C ALA A 546 -5.21 18.51 21.16
N VAL A 547 -3.92 18.85 21.15
CA VAL A 547 -3.30 19.70 22.18
C VAL A 547 -3.84 21.13 22.13
N LEU A 548 -4.09 21.68 20.93
CA LEU A 548 -4.75 23.01 20.79
C LEU A 548 -6.22 22.99 21.29
N GLU A 549 -6.97 21.94 20.99
CA GLU A 549 -8.34 21.78 21.50
C GLU A 549 -8.36 21.70 23.03
N PHE A 550 -7.40 20.98 23.63
CA PHE A 550 -7.20 20.96 25.08
C PHE A 550 -6.90 22.37 25.62
N ALA A 551 -5.96 23.09 24.99
CA ALA A 551 -5.62 24.46 25.42
C ALA A 551 -6.83 25.41 25.37
N ALA A 552 -7.64 25.32 24.29
CA ALA A 552 -8.85 26.11 24.14
C ALA A 552 -9.92 25.73 25.19
N LYS A 553 -10.14 24.43 25.42
CA LYS A 553 -11.11 23.91 26.41
C LYS A 553 -10.83 24.44 27.82
N TYR A 554 -9.54 24.56 28.18
CA TYR A 554 -9.14 25.00 29.52
C TYR A 554 -8.60 26.44 29.57
N HIS A 555 -8.82 27.22 28.50
CA HIS A 555 -8.50 28.66 28.41
C HIS A 555 -7.02 29.01 28.58
N TYR A 556 -6.11 28.10 28.22
CA TYR A 556 -4.69 28.39 28.19
C TYR A 556 -4.34 29.33 27.03
N LYS A 557 -3.51 30.37 27.32
CA LYS A 557 -3.10 31.39 26.33
C LYS A 557 -1.61 31.27 25.94
N LYS A 558 -1.07 30.08 26.04
CA LYS A 558 0.33 29.81 25.66
C LYS A 558 0.46 29.62 24.15
N GLU A 559 1.62 29.99 23.60
CA GLU A 559 1.95 29.65 22.22
C GLU A 559 2.05 28.13 22.08
N VAL A 560 1.36 27.58 21.09
CA VAL A 560 1.47 26.18 20.70
C VAL A 560 1.91 26.12 19.23
N LYS A 561 3.16 25.69 19.00
CA LYS A 561 3.68 25.44 17.66
C LYS A 561 3.47 23.98 17.26
N ILE A 562 2.79 23.75 16.17
CA ILE A 562 2.56 22.39 15.64
C ILE A 562 3.54 22.09 14.52
N LEU A 563 4.24 20.95 14.62
CA LEU A 563 5.12 20.40 13.59
C LEU A 563 4.57 19.04 13.13
N GLY A 564 4.45 18.85 11.83
CA GLY A 564 3.91 17.64 11.21
C GLY A 564 3.77 17.80 9.70
N ILE A 565 3.00 16.92 9.08
CA ILE A 565 2.77 16.92 7.64
C ILE A 565 1.79 18.06 7.28
N PRO A 566 2.15 18.95 6.33
CA PRO A 566 1.28 20.04 5.91
C PRO A 566 0.08 19.55 5.09
N ASP A 567 -0.86 20.45 4.79
CA ASP A 567 -2.02 20.18 3.94
C ASP A 567 -1.61 20.04 2.46
N SER A 568 -0.91 18.95 2.17
CA SER A 568 -0.47 18.59 0.82
C SER A 568 -0.20 17.09 0.71
N PHE A 569 -0.42 16.51 -0.47
CA PHE A 569 0.04 15.15 -0.75
C PHE A 569 1.56 15.13 -0.91
N ILE A 570 2.22 14.26 -0.15
CA ILE A 570 3.67 14.16 -0.12
C ILE A 570 4.13 13.20 -1.22
N GLU A 571 5.12 13.63 -1.99
CA GLU A 571 5.69 12.89 -3.11
C GLU A 571 6.50 11.65 -2.64
N HIS A 572 7.04 10.93 -3.62
CA HIS A 572 7.79 9.70 -3.43
C HIS A 572 9.30 9.97 -3.36
N VAL A 573 9.94 9.51 -2.30
CA VAL A 573 11.40 9.46 -2.14
C VAL A 573 11.72 8.81 -0.78
N SER A 574 12.98 8.64 -0.40
CA SER A 574 13.32 8.07 0.91
C SER A 574 12.73 8.87 2.08
N VAL A 575 12.37 8.19 3.16
CA VAL A 575 11.78 8.83 4.35
C VAL A 575 12.68 9.94 4.89
N CYS A 576 14.01 9.75 4.89
CA CYS A 576 14.98 10.75 5.35
C CYS A 576 14.92 12.04 4.50
N GLU A 577 14.86 11.91 3.17
CA GLU A 577 14.73 13.07 2.27
C GLU A 577 13.40 13.78 2.46
N LEU A 578 12.30 13.03 2.66
CA LEU A 578 10.99 13.62 2.96
C LEU A 578 10.99 14.38 4.28
N GLN A 579 11.55 13.80 5.34
CA GLN A 579 11.69 14.48 6.63
C GLN A 579 12.53 15.75 6.51
N ASN A 580 13.60 15.73 5.71
CA ASN A 580 14.42 16.91 5.45
C ASN A 580 13.62 18.01 4.71
N ALA A 581 12.90 17.63 3.66
CA ALA A 581 12.08 18.58 2.89
C ALA A 581 10.94 19.20 3.71
N LEU A 582 10.38 18.43 4.65
CA LEU A 582 9.29 18.86 5.52
C LEU A 582 9.76 19.59 6.80
N GLY A 583 11.08 19.68 7.04
CA GLY A 583 11.62 20.27 8.26
C GLY A 583 11.43 19.41 9.52
N LEU A 584 11.10 18.12 9.36
CA LEU A 584 10.95 17.15 10.45
C LEU A 584 12.25 16.39 10.71
N ASN A 585 13.38 17.10 10.68
CA ASN A 585 14.71 16.58 11.00
C ASN A 585 15.29 17.30 12.24
N PRO A 586 16.27 16.71 12.93
CA PRO A 586 16.81 17.26 14.18
C PRO A 586 17.25 18.73 14.09
N LYS A 587 18.00 19.07 13.03
CA LYS A 587 18.51 20.44 12.81
C LYS A 587 17.42 21.47 12.55
N SER A 588 16.36 21.10 11.83
CA SER A 588 15.25 22.00 11.55
C SER A 588 14.36 22.21 12.76
N VAL A 589 14.13 21.15 13.53
CA VAL A 589 13.33 21.20 14.75
C VAL A 589 14.01 22.03 15.83
N SER A 590 15.35 21.94 15.97
CA SER A 590 16.09 22.71 16.97
C SER A 590 15.95 24.25 16.81
N LYS A 591 15.63 24.73 15.62
CA LYS A 591 15.41 26.18 15.37
C LYS A 591 14.17 26.74 16.10
N TYR A 592 13.23 25.89 16.48
CA TYR A 592 12.02 26.31 17.21
C TYR A 592 12.23 26.46 18.72
N TYR A 593 13.41 26.14 19.24
CA TYR A 593 13.75 26.24 20.64
C TYR A 593 14.31 27.63 21.04
N ASN A 594 14.40 28.53 20.07
CA ASN A 594 14.84 29.93 20.29
C ASN A 594 13.62 30.85 20.44
#